data_840aec6087bb9add9abf919e0ab55d4f
#
_entry.id   840aec6087bb9add9abf919e0ab55d4f
#
_cell.length_a   1.000
_cell.length_b   1.000
_cell.length_c   1.000
_cell.angle_alpha   90.00
_cell.angle_beta   90.00
_cell.angle_gamma   90.00
#
_symmetry.space_group_name_H-M   'P 1'
#
loop_
_entity.id
_entity.type
_entity.pdbx_description
1 polymer ?
#
loop_
_entity_poly.entity_id
_entity_poly.type
_entity_poly.pdbx_seq_one_letter_code
_entity_poly.pdbx_strand_id
1 'polypeptide(L)'
;MLENVTDTKESEEETKIAEVDGQEAGVIHKSEGKGVFADAVEGVTASKGESVNGVQIGTPVAVSSEATLKPLGTFKITHYCPCSICCGPWANGITASGVTATTNHTIAVDPSQIPYGSKVVINGQVYVAEDCGGAIKQNCIDIYVATHQEGEDKGVYYTDVYLLQE
;
A
#
# COMPACT_ATOMS: atom_id res chain seq x y z
N MET A 1 4.37 37.28 34.26
CA MET A 1 3.78 36.99 32.95
C MET A 1 4.73 36.07 32.23
N LEU A 2 4.43 34.80 32.23
CA LEU A 2 5.20 33.76 31.55
C LEU A 2 4.43 33.40 30.31
N GLU A 3 4.93 33.81 29.16
CA GLU A 3 4.42 33.33 27.88
C GLU A 3 4.95 31.92 27.67
N ASN A 4 4.10 30.93 27.79
CA ASN A 4 4.37 29.59 27.30
C ASN A 4 4.28 29.60 25.78
N VAL A 5 5.42 29.77 25.15
CA VAL A 5 5.56 29.35 23.76
C VAL A 5 5.76 27.84 23.77
N THR A 6 4.69 27.12 23.59
CA THR A 6 4.79 25.72 23.24
C THR A 6 5.21 25.66 21.78
N ASP A 7 6.50 25.55 21.58
CA ASP A 7 7.09 25.18 20.31
C ASP A 7 6.76 23.70 20.06
N THR A 8 5.63 23.45 19.42
CA THR A 8 5.34 22.16 18.85
C THR A 8 6.20 22.01 17.61
N LYS A 9 7.41 21.51 17.81
CA LYS A 9 8.16 20.90 16.74
C LYS A 9 7.34 19.74 16.22
N GLU A 10 6.56 19.98 15.20
CA GLU A 10 6.10 18.91 14.34
C GLU A 10 7.32 18.28 13.68
N SER A 11 7.60 17.07 14.11
CA SER A 11 8.66 16.28 13.49
C SER A 11 8.22 15.95 12.07
N GLU A 12 8.93 16.44 11.10
CA GLU A 12 8.86 15.96 9.74
C GLU A 12 9.25 14.48 9.77
N GLU A 13 8.25 13.61 9.72
CA GLU A 13 8.46 12.19 9.69
C GLU A 13 8.70 11.78 8.23
N GLU A 14 9.98 11.73 7.87
CA GLU A 14 10.41 11.19 6.59
C GLU A 14 10.19 9.68 6.61
N THR A 15 9.15 9.22 5.94
CA THR A 15 8.86 7.81 5.81
C THR A 15 9.70 7.24 4.68
N LYS A 16 10.78 6.56 5.04
CA LYS A 16 11.57 5.80 4.07
C LYS A 16 10.80 4.60 3.59
N ILE A 17 10.81 4.43 2.30
CA ILE A 17 10.19 3.31 1.62
C ILE A 17 11.06 2.07 1.78
N ALA A 18 10.43 0.96 2.14
CA ALA A 18 11.11 -0.32 2.13
C ALA A 18 11.44 -0.72 0.69
N GLU A 19 12.68 -1.09 0.46
CA GLU A 19 13.06 -1.72 -0.79
C GLU A 19 12.27 -3.01 -0.96
N VAL A 20 11.48 -3.07 -2.01
CA VAL A 20 10.84 -4.29 -2.45
C VAL A 20 11.50 -4.70 -3.75
N ASP A 21 12.22 -5.80 -3.73
CA ASP A 21 12.90 -6.41 -4.89
C ASP A 21 13.84 -5.48 -5.68
N GLY A 22 14.58 -4.60 -4.98
CA GLY A 22 15.59 -3.76 -5.59
C GLY A 22 15.07 -2.62 -6.46
N GLN A 23 13.79 -2.30 -6.35
CA GLN A 23 13.19 -1.12 -6.96
C GLN A 23 12.87 -0.08 -5.90
N GLU A 24 13.44 1.08 -6.02
CA GLU A 24 13.12 2.23 -5.17
C GLU A 24 11.71 2.72 -5.50
N ALA A 25 10.79 2.47 -4.61
CA ALA A 25 9.52 3.19 -4.63
C ALA A 25 9.77 4.62 -4.10
N GLY A 26 9.24 5.65 -4.76
CA GLY A 26 9.54 7.05 -4.46
C GLY A 26 9.36 7.44 -2.98
N VAL A 27 10.03 8.46 -2.52
CA VAL A 27 9.95 8.99 -1.16
C VAL A 27 8.69 9.83 -1.01
N ILE A 28 7.89 9.51 -0.01
CA ILE A 28 6.71 10.31 0.33
C ILE A 28 7.04 11.24 1.49
N HIS A 29 6.99 12.53 1.23
CA HIS A 29 7.14 13.54 2.27
C HIS A 29 5.79 13.89 2.87
N LYS A 30 5.67 13.71 4.17
CA LYS A 30 4.51 14.15 4.92
C LYS A 30 4.68 15.62 5.26
N SER A 31 4.02 16.50 4.51
CA SER A 31 3.88 17.89 4.90
C SER A 31 2.49 18.16 5.47
N GLU A 32 2.37 19.16 6.33
CA GLU A 32 1.11 19.55 6.98
C GLU A 32 -0.05 19.64 6.01
N GLY A 33 -0.96 18.70 6.07
CA GLY A 33 -2.22 18.69 5.32
C GLY A 33 -2.11 18.65 3.81
N LYS A 34 -0.90 18.70 3.26
CA LYS A 34 -0.62 18.57 1.84
C LYS A 34 0.60 17.67 1.68
N GLY A 35 0.39 16.39 1.59
CA GLY A 35 1.43 15.48 1.17
C GLY A 35 1.79 15.79 -0.28
N VAL A 36 2.90 16.45 -0.48
CA VAL A 36 3.46 16.61 -1.82
C VAL A 36 4.32 15.40 -2.09
N PHE A 37 3.93 14.58 -3.01
CA PHE A 37 4.79 13.52 -3.53
C PHE A 37 5.76 14.17 -4.52
N ALA A 38 6.73 14.91 -3.98
CA ALA A 38 7.81 15.41 -4.79
C ALA A 38 8.62 14.21 -5.26
N ASP A 39 8.78 14.06 -6.52
CA ASP A 39 9.59 13.02 -7.18
C ASP A 39 9.07 11.57 -7.09
N ALA A 40 7.93 11.36 -6.47
CA ALA A 40 7.28 10.07 -6.60
C ALA A 40 6.78 9.92 -8.04
N VAL A 41 7.53 9.16 -8.81
CA VAL A 41 7.03 8.58 -10.05
C VAL A 41 7.09 9.49 -11.29
N GLU A 42 8.16 10.24 -11.48
CA GLU A 42 8.46 10.65 -12.85
C GLU A 42 8.68 9.40 -13.71
N GLY A 43 7.77 9.16 -14.64
CA GLY A 43 7.96 8.21 -15.71
C GLY A 43 7.44 6.79 -15.48
N VAL A 44 6.66 6.53 -14.45
CA VAL A 44 6.00 5.22 -14.33
C VAL A 44 4.74 5.21 -15.19
N THR A 45 4.92 4.95 -16.45
CA THR A 45 3.85 4.40 -17.27
C THR A 45 3.56 3.00 -16.74
N ALA A 46 2.30 2.69 -16.49
CA ALA A 46 1.87 1.33 -16.21
C ALA A 46 2.24 0.46 -17.42
N SER A 47 3.48 0.00 -17.44
CA SER A 47 3.87 -1.06 -18.35
C SER A 47 3.14 -2.31 -17.89
N LYS A 48 2.61 -3.07 -18.82
CA LYS A 48 2.11 -4.42 -18.54
C LYS A 48 3.26 -5.17 -17.88
N GLY A 49 3.11 -5.46 -16.57
CA GLY A 49 4.15 -6.01 -15.76
C GLY A 49 4.69 -7.31 -16.32
N GLU A 50 5.95 -7.51 -16.15
CA GLU A 50 6.56 -8.82 -16.40
C GLU A 50 5.90 -9.85 -15.50
N SER A 51 5.67 -11.03 -16.01
CA SER A 51 5.13 -12.15 -15.25
C SER A 51 6.26 -13.09 -14.88
N VAL A 52 6.43 -13.36 -13.60
CA VAL A 52 7.35 -14.38 -13.10
C VAL A 52 6.54 -15.49 -12.46
N ASN A 53 6.71 -16.71 -12.94
CA ASN A 53 5.97 -17.90 -12.46
C ASN A 53 4.44 -17.71 -12.44
N GLY A 54 3.90 -16.97 -13.42
CA GLY A 54 2.46 -16.70 -13.52
C GLY A 54 1.95 -15.57 -12.60
N VAL A 55 2.82 -14.97 -11.81
CA VAL A 55 2.49 -13.82 -10.97
C VAL A 55 2.82 -12.53 -11.70
N GLN A 56 1.88 -11.62 -11.75
CA GLN A 56 2.10 -10.30 -12.33
C GLN A 56 2.94 -9.45 -11.38
N ILE A 57 4.05 -8.94 -11.90
CA ILE A 57 4.90 -7.99 -11.18
C ILE A 57 4.41 -6.59 -11.51
N GLY A 58 3.95 -5.88 -10.49
CA GLY A 58 3.43 -4.53 -10.65
C GLY A 58 4.53 -3.48 -10.64
N THR A 59 4.28 -2.41 -11.36
CA THR A 59 5.04 -1.17 -11.26
C THR A 59 4.44 -0.30 -10.15
N PRO A 60 5.21 0.65 -9.59
CA PRO A 60 4.68 1.59 -8.61
C PRO A 60 3.42 2.31 -9.12
N VAL A 61 2.48 2.54 -8.23
CA VAL A 61 1.22 3.21 -8.56
C VAL A 61 1.50 4.70 -8.84
N ALA A 62 1.04 5.19 -9.98
CA ALA A 62 1.16 6.60 -10.34
C ALA A 62 0.34 7.49 -9.41
N VAL A 63 0.90 8.61 -9.01
CA VAL A 63 0.32 9.57 -8.08
C VAL A 63 0.36 10.97 -8.66
N SER A 64 -0.72 11.72 -8.49
CA SER A 64 -0.76 13.13 -8.87
C SER A 64 0.17 13.95 -7.95
N SER A 65 0.85 14.95 -8.51
CA SER A 65 1.66 15.90 -7.75
C SER A 65 0.87 16.75 -6.75
N GLU A 66 -0.45 16.80 -6.89
CA GLU A 66 -1.37 17.53 -5.99
C GLU A 66 -2.09 16.61 -5.00
N ALA A 67 -1.69 15.35 -4.94
CA ALA A 67 -2.29 14.40 -4.03
C ALA A 67 -2.04 14.77 -2.56
N THR A 68 -3.05 14.52 -1.73
CA THR A 68 -2.98 14.73 -0.28
C THR A 68 -3.16 13.40 0.45
N LEU A 69 -2.68 13.32 1.68
CA LEU A 69 -2.79 12.14 2.53
C LEU A 69 -3.82 12.39 3.64
N LYS A 70 -4.80 11.49 3.74
CA LYS A 70 -5.74 11.44 4.85
C LYS A 70 -5.36 10.27 5.77
N PRO A 71 -5.04 10.51 7.05
CA PRO A 71 -4.74 9.42 7.98
C PRO A 71 -5.98 8.55 8.20
N LEU A 72 -5.80 7.23 8.14
CA LEU A 72 -6.83 6.25 8.45
C LEU A 72 -6.64 5.61 9.83
N GLY A 73 -5.46 5.78 10.43
CA GLY A 73 -5.08 5.19 11.70
C GLY A 73 -4.15 3.99 11.54
N THR A 74 -3.96 3.25 12.62
CA THR A 74 -3.08 2.08 12.66
C THR A 74 -3.80 0.83 12.18
N PHE A 75 -3.18 0.13 11.25
CA PHE A 75 -3.69 -1.11 10.65
C PHE A 75 -2.76 -2.28 10.92
N LYS A 76 -3.35 -3.46 11.06
CA LYS A 76 -2.64 -4.73 11.00
C LYS A 76 -2.36 -5.06 9.54
N ILE A 77 -1.09 -5.29 9.22
CA ILE A 77 -0.64 -5.63 7.87
C ILE A 77 -0.24 -7.11 7.84
N THR A 78 -0.81 -7.83 6.90
CA THR A 78 -0.50 -9.22 6.59
C THR A 78 -0.15 -9.33 5.11
N HIS A 79 0.27 -10.52 4.67
CA HIS A 79 0.64 -10.77 3.28
C HIS A 79 0.02 -12.05 2.78
N TYR A 80 -0.40 -12.07 1.52
CA TYR A 80 -0.94 -13.25 0.86
C TYR A 80 -0.40 -13.41 -0.56
N CYS A 81 -0.37 -14.64 -1.05
CA CYS A 81 0.05 -15.00 -2.40
C CYS A 81 -1.06 -15.81 -3.10
N PRO A 82 -0.98 -16.03 -4.41
CA PRO A 82 -2.00 -16.76 -5.17
C PRO A 82 -1.95 -18.30 -4.97
N CYS A 83 -1.45 -18.76 -3.83
CA CYS A 83 -1.38 -20.19 -3.53
C CYS A 83 -2.65 -20.70 -2.84
N SER A 84 -2.86 -22.00 -2.87
CA SER A 84 -4.03 -22.64 -2.25
C SER A 84 -4.07 -22.52 -0.72
N ILE A 85 -2.92 -22.29 -0.08
CA ILE A 85 -2.83 -22.07 1.37
C ILE A 85 -3.43 -20.70 1.74
N CYS A 86 -3.10 -19.65 0.97
CA CYS A 86 -3.60 -18.29 1.21
C CYS A 86 -5.02 -18.10 0.69
N CYS A 87 -5.32 -18.59 -0.51
CA CYS A 87 -6.55 -18.28 -1.25
C CYS A 87 -7.53 -19.45 -1.35
N GLY A 88 -7.15 -20.66 -0.91
CA GLY A 88 -8.01 -21.83 -1.03
C GLY A 88 -8.53 -22.05 -2.46
N PRO A 89 -9.86 -22.22 -2.66
CA PRO A 89 -10.43 -22.41 -4.00
C PRO A 89 -10.34 -21.18 -4.91
N TRP A 90 -9.97 -20.02 -4.38
CA TRP A 90 -9.83 -18.75 -5.12
C TRP A 90 -8.38 -18.46 -5.56
N ALA A 91 -7.51 -19.46 -5.52
CA ALA A 91 -6.11 -19.37 -5.91
C ALA A 91 -5.92 -19.25 -7.44
N ASN A 92 -6.61 -18.30 -8.06
CA ASN A 92 -6.60 -18.06 -9.51
C ASN A 92 -5.94 -16.73 -9.91
N GLY A 93 -5.43 -15.97 -8.94
CA GLY A 93 -4.80 -14.68 -9.17
C GLY A 93 -5.76 -13.55 -9.56
N ILE A 94 -7.06 -13.77 -9.46
CA ILE A 94 -8.07 -12.74 -9.73
C ILE A 94 -8.63 -12.22 -8.41
N THR A 95 -8.68 -10.89 -8.28
CA THR A 95 -9.20 -10.21 -7.09
C THR A 95 -10.73 -10.21 -7.05
N ALA A 96 -11.29 -9.87 -5.89
CA ALA A 96 -12.74 -9.71 -5.73
C ALA A 96 -13.34 -8.61 -6.61
N SER A 97 -12.56 -7.59 -6.97
CA SER A 97 -12.97 -6.56 -7.92
C SER A 97 -12.89 -6.99 -9.39
N GLY A 98 -12.38 -8.19 -9.66
CA GLY A 98 -12.32 -8.77 -11.01
C GLY A 98 -11.05 -8.45 -11.80
N VAL A 99 -10.06 -7.85 -11.19
CA VAL A 99 -8.77 -7.57 -11.82
C VAL A 99 -7.71 -8.61 -11.44
N THR A 100 -6.66 -8.72 -12.24
CA THR A 100 -5.52 -9.58 -11.92
C THR A 100 -4.74 -8.98 -10.75
N ALA A 101 -4.53 -9.75 -9.69
CA ALA A 101 -3.71 -9.35 -8.57
C ALA A 101 -2.26 -9.14 -9.00
N THR A 102 -1.65 -8.07 -8.53
CA THR A 102 -0.32 -7.62 -8.95
C THR A 102 0.52 -7.27 -7.73
N THR A 103 1.77 -7.72 -7.69
CA THR A 103 2.68 -7.35 -6.61
C THR A 103 2.98 -5.85 -6.63
N ASN A 104 3.31 -5.27 -5.47
CA ASN A 104 3.55 -3.83 -5.31
C ASN A 104 2.37 -2.93 -5.73
N HIS A 105 1.17 -3.48 -5.80
CA HIS A 105 -0.02 -2.80 -6.28
C HIS A 105 -1.28 -3.21 -5.51
N THR A 106 -1.59 -4.49 -5.51
CA THR A 106 -2.85 -5.02 -4.99
C THR A 106 -2.82 -5.23 -3.49
N ILE A 107 -3.84 -4.75 -2.82
CA ILE A 107 -4.13 -5.06 -1.42
C ILE A 107 -5.57 -5.53 -1.25
N ALA A 108 -5.76 -6.44 -0.30
CA ALA A 108 -7.07 -6.83 0.21
C ALA A 108 -7.43 -5.97 1.44
N VAL A 109 -8.65 -5.50 1.45
CA VAL A 109 -9.17 -4.58 2.47
C VAL A 109 -10.57 -4.99 2.90
N ASP A 110 -11.10 -4.34 3.92
CA ASP A 110 -12.54 -4.33 4.17
C ASP A 110 -13.20 -3.25 3.29
N PRO A 111 -13.97 -3.62 2.25
CA PRO A 111 -14.54 -2.63 1.34
C PRO A 111 -15.59 -1.72 1.98
N SER A 112 -16.08 -2.06 3.17
CA SER A 112 -16.94 -1.16 3.95
C SER A 112 -16.16 0.00 4.59
N GLN A 113 -14.86 -0.17 4.79
CA GLN A 113 -13.97 0.84 5.35
C GLN A 113 -13.15 1.55 4.27
N ILE A 114 -12.60 0.79 3.33
CA ILE A 114 -11.78 1.27 2.21
C ILE A 114 -12.42 0.78 0.91
N PRO A 115 -13.10 1.64 0.15
CA PRO A 115 -13.73 1.23 -1.10
C PRO A 115 -12.71 0.73 -2.14
N TYR A 116 -13.11 -0.21 -2.98
CA TYR A 116 -12.29 -0.65 -4.12
C TYR A 116 -11.91 0.52 -5.03
N GLY A 117 -10.69 0.50 -5.53
CA GLY A 117 -10.09 1.56 -6.32
C GLY A 117 -9.43 2.67 -5.50
N SER A 118 -9.57 2.66 -4.18
CA SER A 118 -8.87 3.59 -3.30
C SER A 118 -7.37 3.35 -3.36
N LYS A 119 -6.60 4.43 -3.43
CA LYS A 119 -5.15 4.40 -3.29
C LYS A 119 -4.79 4.58 -1.82
N VAL A 120 -3.99 3.67 -1.31
CA VAL A 120 -3.64 3.58 0.12
C VAL A 120 -2.13 3.59 0.25
N VAL A 121 -1.63 4.39 1.18
CA VAL A 121 -0.19 4.50 1.46
C VAL A 121 0.16 3.74 2.72
N ILE A 122 1.07 2.78 2.58
CA ILE A 122 1.57 1.93 3.66
C ILE A 122 3.10 1.96 3.61
N ASN A 123 3.74 2.41 4.70
CA ASN A 123 5.20 2.54 4.77
C ASN A 123 5.82 3.26 3.56
N GLY A 124 5.16 4.32 3.10
CA GLY A 124 5.64 5.12 2.00
C GLY A 124 5.38 4.56 0.60
N GLN A 125 4.79 3.39 0.49
CA GLN A 125 4.40 2.80 -0.80
C GLN A 125 2.90 2.94 -1.04
N VAL A 126 2.52 3.25 -2.27
CA VAL A 126 1.12 3.35 -2.70
C VAL A 126 0.63 2.01 -3.22
N TYR A 127 -0.52 1.60 -2.71
CA TYR A 127 -1.24 0.39 -3.14
C TYR A 127 -2.65 0.75 -3.60
N VAL A 128 -3.29 -0.15 -4.32
CA VAL A 128 -4.68 -0.02 -4.73
C VAL A 128 -5.53 -1.09 -4.06
N ALA A 129 -6.64 -0.68 -3.45
CA ALA A 129 -7.61 -1.59 -2.85
C ALA A 129 -8.40 -2.30 -3.97
N GLU A 130 -8.14 -3.58 -4.18
CA GLU A 130 -8.72 -4.36 -5.28
C GLU A 130 -9.32 -5.68 -4.84
N ASP A 131 -8.99 -6.12 -3.64
CA ASP A 131 -9.40 -7.42 -3.13
C ASP A 131 -10.02 -7.33 -1.73
N CYS A 132 -10.60 -8.42 -1.30
CA CYS A 132 -11.12 -8.60 0.05
C CYS A 132 -10.88 -10.04 0.52
N GLY A 133 -11.07 -10.28 1.80
CA GLY A 133 -10.99 -11.61 2.38
C GLY A 133 -11.89 -11.74 3.60
N GLY A 134 -12.31 -12.97 3.92
CA GLY A 134 -13.18 -13.24 5.04
C GLY A 134 -12.60 -12.80 6.39
N ALA A 135 -11.29 -12.88 6.55
CA ALA A 135 -10.54 -12.46 7.73
C ALA A 135 -10.07 -10.99 7.68
N ILE A 136 -10.21 -10.33 6.52
CA ILE A 136 -9.75 -8.94 6.33
C ILE A 136 -10.91 -8.00 6.64
N LYS A 137 -11.00 -7.60 7.90
CA LYS A 137 -12.07 -6.75 8.43
C LYS A 137 -11.50 -5.57 9.19
N GLN A 138 -12.16 -4.43 9.03
CA GLN A 138 -11.79 -3.18 9.68
C GLN A 138 -10.32 -2.83 9.48
N ASN A 139 -9.61 -2.43 10.51
CA ASN A 139 -8.20 -2.00 10.46
C ASN A 139 -7.23 -3.17 10.17
N CYS A 140 -7.51 -3.93 9.12
CA CYS A 140 -6.68 -5.01 8.62
C CYS A 140 -6.51 -4.87 7.11
N ILE A 141 -5.27 -5.00 6.64
CA ILE A 141 -4.91 -4.97 5.22
C ILE A 141 -4.01 -6.16 4.93
N ASP A 142 -4.25 -6.83 3.81
CA ASP A 142 -3.48 -7.96 3.35
C ASP A 142 -2.81 -7.61 2.02
N ILE A 143 -1.48 -7.58 1.99
CA ILE A 143 -0.71 -7.16 0.82
C ILE A 143 -0.39 -8.37 -0.06
N TYR A 144 -0.71 -8.25 -1.35
CA TYR A 144 -0.41 -9.28 -2.32
C TYR A 144 1.10 -9.38 -2.59
N VAL A 145 1.62 -10.60 -2.48
CA VAL A 145 3.02 -10.94 -2.76
C VAL A 145 3.12 -12.10 -3.74
N ALA A 146 4.31 -12.29 -4.33
CA ALA A 146 4.50 -13.29 -5.37
C ALA A 146 4.49 -14.73 -4.86
N THR A 147 5.05 -14.97 -3.66
CA THR A 147 5.23 -16.31 -3.10
C THR A 147 4.80 -16.37 -1.63
N HIS A 148 4.46 -17.58 -1.20
CA HIS A 148 4.13 -17.84 0.21
C HIS A 148 5.31 -17.50 1.13
N GLN A 149 6.51 -17.88 0.74
CA GLN A 149 7.75 -17.60 1.49
C GLN A 149 7.99 -16.10 1.65
N GLU A 150 7.75 -15.31 0.60
CA GLU A 150 7.85 -13.84 0.70
C GLU A 150 6.87 -13.28 1.74
N GLY A 151 5.65 -13.80 1.77
CA GLY A 151 4.65 -13.40 2.75
C GLY A 151 5.05 -13.75 4.18
N GLU A 152 5.62 -14.95 4.39
CA GLU A 152 6.14 -15.37 5.69
C GLU A 152 7.33 -14.51 6.13
N ASP A 153 8.24 -14.20 5.24
CA ASP A 153 9.43 -13.39 5.52
C ASP A 153 9.07 -11.94 5.89
N LYS A 154 8.06 -11.37 5.25
CA LYS A 154 7.53 -10.04 5.59
C LYS A 154 6.72 -10.03 6.88
N GLY A 155 6.12 -11.13 7.22
CA GLY A 155 5.43 -11.37 8.47
C GLY A 155 4.18 -10.49 8.67
N VAL A 156 3.87 -10.25 9.93
CA VAL A 156 2.74 -9.44 10.38
C VAL A 156 3.26 -8.27 11.19
N TYR A 157 2.78 -7.06 10.89
CA TYR A 157 3.15 -5.87 11.64
C TYR A 157 1.98 -4.87 11.69
N TYR A 158 2.14 -3.82 12.50
CA TYR A 158 1.18 -2.73 12.64
C TYR A 158 1.84 -1.44 12.21
N THR A 159 1.14 -0.64 11.41
CA THR A 159 1.64 0.65 10.93
C THR A 159 0.50 1.60 10.64
N ASP A 160 0.78 2.88 10.63
CA ASP A 160 -0.16 3.89 10.22
C ASP A 160 -0.38 3.86 8.71
N VAL A 161 -1.62 3.99 8.33
CA VAL A 161 -2.08 3.90 6.95
C VAL A 161 -2.76 5.20 6.54
N TYR A 162 -2.55 5.62 5.31
CA TYR A 162 -3.09 6.85 4.77
C TYR A 162 -3.88 6.58 3.50
N LEU A 163 -4.99 7.29 3.34
CA LEU A 163 -5.72 7.33 2.09
C LEU A 163 -5.14 8.45 1.21
N LEU A 164 -4.80 8.10 -0.03
CA LEU A 164 -4.38 9.07 -1.02
C LEU A 164 -5.60 9.75 -1.63
N GLN A 165 -5.65 11.07 -1.57
CA GLN A 165 -6.69 11.89 -2.19
C GLN A 165 -6.07 12.71 -3.31
N GLU A 166 -6.53 12.50 -4.49
CA GLU A 166 -6.11 13.24 -5.70
C GLU A 166 -7.12 14.32 -6.08
#